data_b5040f01fb057cec764e5d8d86c4ef79
#
_entry.id   b5040f01fb057cec764e5d8d86c4ef79
#
_cell.length_a   1.000
_cell.length_b   1.000
_cell.length_c   1.000
_cell.angle_alpha   90.00
_cell.angle_beta   90.00
_cell.angle_gamma   90.00
#
_symmetry.space_group_name_H-M   'P 1'
#
loop_
_entity.id
_entity.type
_entity.pdbx_description
1 polymer ?
#
loop_
_entity_poly.entity_id
_entity_poly.type
_entity_poly.pdbx_seq_one_letter_code
_entity_poly.pdbx_strand_id
1 'polypeptide(L)'
;EQLPDLWEDLMTLARCEEFTFFFLYSCRATNFAPQEEVWQLLHCTKSWGKVYAINSAEFNTPVKQQWLIENGYDLNIEYPPLSVKMIIEGKLSEALEASEIDYATYKGAAAILNSFLLLLNNFAPAVIEQNFNTTSIDLEDLLTKLLRHAQNFSTKPEEILDIVALCIGLNTLVDTQNWYKLSANQCHTIIAACDKIIYQRDWQAEIDATLITE
;
A
#
# COMPACT_ATOMS: atom_id res chain seq x y z
N GLU A 1 34.84 -3.46 -20.66
CA GLU A 1 35.86 -3.89 -19.66
C GLU A 1 36.09 -2.90 -18.51
N GLN A 2 35.36 -1.78 -18.40
CA GLN A 2 35.50 -0.80 -17.31
C GLN A 2 34.25 -0.65 -16.42
N LEU A 3 33.23 -1.43 -16.64
CA LEU A 3 31.98 -1.37 -15.84
C LEU A 3 32.12 -1.83 -14.38
N PRO A 4 32.96 -2.82 -14.01
CA PRO A 4 33.04 -3.26 -12.62
C PRO A 4 33.54 -2.18 -11.65
N ASP A 5 34.51 -1.37 -12.05
CA ASP A 5 35.08 -0.33 -11.17
C ASP A 5 34.13 0.85 -10.97
N LEU A 6 33.29 1.16 -11.96
CA LEU A 6 32.25 2.20 -11.85
C LEU A 6 30.97 1.72 -11.18
N TRP A 7 30.78 0.40 -11.06
CA TRP A 7 29.53 -0.16 -10.55
C TRP A 7 29.28 0.17 -9.08
N GLU A 8 30.31 0.09 -8.26
CA GLU A 8 30.23 0.41 -6.84
C GLU A 8 29.94 1.90 -6.62
N ASP A 9 30.54 2.77 -7.44
CA ASP A 9 30.28 4.21 -7.41
C ASP A 9 28.83 4.51 -7.87
N LEU A 10 28.37 3.84 -8.94
CA LEU A 10 27.00 3.99 -9.42
C LEU A 10 25.96 3.52 -8.38
N MET A 11 26.20 2.40 -7.71
CA MET A 11 25.37 1.91 -6.65
C MET A 11 25.36 2.85 -5.42
N THR A 12 26.50 3.46 -5.12
CA THR A 12 26.61 4.45 -4.06
C THR A 12 25.78 5.70 -4.39
N LEU A 13 25.86 6.19 -5.61
CA LEU A 13 25.02 7.30 -6.09
C LEU A 13 23.54 6.92 -6.12
N ALA A 14 23.20 5.70 -6.57
CA ALA A 14 21.82 5.23 -6.67
C ALA A 14 21.09 5.16 -5.31
N ARG A 15 21.81 5.17 -4.18
CA ARG A 15 21.22 5.29 -2.85
C ARG A 15 20.71 6.70 -2.53
N CYS A 16 21.14 7.70 -3.31
CA CYS A 16 20.60 9.06 -3.23
C CYS A 16 19.34 9.13 -4.09
N GLU A 17 18.25 9.63 -3.53
CA GLU A 17 16.91 9.64 -4.14
C GLU A 17 16.91 10.18 -5.57
N GLU A 18 17.63 11.28 -5.80
CA GLU A 18 17.70 11.97 -7.11
C GLU A 18 18.37 11.12 -8.18
N PHE A 19 19.29 10.22 -7.81
CA PHE A 19 20.04 9.39 -8.74
C PHE A 19 19.44 8.00 -8.92
N THR A 20 18.60 7.52 -8.03
CA THR A 20 17.93 6.21 -8.12
C THR A 20 17.22 6.03 -9.45
N PHE A 21 16.46 7.05 -9.88
CA PHE A 21 15.76 7.03 -11.16
C PHE A 21 16.73 6.83 -12.34
N PHE A 22 17.79 7.63 -12.41
CA PHE A 22 18.73 7.55 -13.53
C PHE A 22 19.47 6.23 -13.59
N PHE A 23 19.86 5.69 -12.44
CA PHE A 23 20.46 4.36 -12.34
C PHE A 23 19.52 3.29 -12.89
N LEU A 24 18.30 3.20 -12.35
CA LEU A 24 17.31 2.19 -12.74
C LEU A 24 16.87 2.34 -14.20
N TYR A 25 16.73 3.58 -14.70
CA TYR A 25 16.42 3.85 -16.09
C TYR A 25 17.54 3.38 -17.01
N SER A 26 18.81 3.63 -16.65
CA SER A 26 19.97 3.17 -17.42
C SER A 26 20.06 1.65 -17.45
N CYS A 27 19.82 0.97 -16.32
CA CYS A 27 19.76 -0.49 -16.27
C CYS A 27 18.68 -1.04 -17.20
N ARG A 28 17.50 -0.44 -17.20
CA ARG A 28 16.41 -0.84 -18.09
C ARG A 28 16.73 -0.60 -19.57
N ALA A 29 17.31 0.54 -19.91
CA ALA A 29 17.69 0.90 -21.29
C ALA A 29 18.75 -0.04 -21.88
N THR A 30 19.60 -0.63 -21.03
CA THR A 30 20.62 -1.60 -21.42
C THR A 30 20.17 -3.06 -21.32
N ASN A 31 18.88 -3.32 -21.02
CA ASN A 31 18.34 -4.65 -20.71
C ASN A 31 19.09 -5.36 -19.58
N PHE A 32 19.76 -4.62 -18.73
CA PHE A 32 20.41 -5.12 -17.54
C PHE A 32 19.46 -4.86 -16.36
N ALA A 33 18.93 -5.92 -15.78
CA ALA A 33 18.02 -5.84 -14.64
C ALA A 33 18.65 -6.48 -13.39
N PRO A 34 19.51 -5.73 -12.68
CA PRO A 34 20.23 -6.25 -11.52
C PRO A 34 19.27 -6.34 -10.32
N GLN A 35 18.48 -7.42 -10.26
CA GLN A 35 17.43 -7.56 -9.25
C GLN A 35 17.95 -7.57 -7.82
N GLU A 36 19.19 -8.01 -7.59
CA GLU A 36 19.82 -7.98 -6.28
C GLU A 36 20.11 -6.55 -5.83
N GLU A 37 20.63 -5.72 -6.73
CA GLU A 37 20.91 -4.30 -6.47
C GLU A 37 19.63 -3.50 -6.33
N VAL A 38 18.61 -3.78 -7.16
CA VAL A 38 17.28 -3.18 -6.99
C VAL A 38 16.72 -3.52 -5.62
N TRP A 39 16.89 -4.77 -5.17
CA TRP A 39 16.47 -5.20 -3.84
C TRP A 39 17.22 -4.47 -2.72
N GLN A 40 18.53 -4.24 -2.89
CA GLN A 40 19.30 -3.42 -1.95
C GLN A 40 18.78 -1.97 -1.90
N LEU A 41 18.45 -1.36 -3.07
CA LEU A 41 17.90 -0.01 -3.13
C LEU A 41 16.56 0.12 -2.39
N LEU A 42 15.70 -0.91 -2.42
CA LEU A 42 14.45 -0.93 -1.65
C LEU A 42 14.67 -0.73 -0.14
N HIS A 43 15.77 -1.23 0.39
CA HIS A 43 16.08 -1.15 1.82
C HIS A 43 16.78 0.14 2.23
N CYS A 44 17.38 0.89 1.31
CA CYS A 44 18.17 2.07 1.64
C CYS A 44 17.61 3.38 1.08
N THR A 45 16.65 3.33 0.16
CA THR A 45 16.01 4.53 -0.40
C THR A 45 14.69 4.86 0.28
N LYS A 46 14.28 6.11 0.17
CA LYS A 46 12.99 6.65 0.65
C LYS A 46 12.31 7.42 -0.47
N SER A 47 11.12 7.93 -0.21
CA SER A 47 10.39 8.85 -1.10
C SER A 47 10.39 8.36 -2.56
N TRP A 48 10.74 9.21 -3.52
CA TRP A 48 10.79 8.86 -4.94
C TRP A 48 11.78 7.75 -5.27
N GLY A 49 12.92 7.70 -4.59
CA GLY A 49 13.90 6.62 -4.77
C GLY A 49 13.29 5.25 -4.51
N LYS A 50 12.53 5.11 -3.43
CA LYS A 50 11.81 3.87 -3.09
C LYS A 50 10.69 3.56 -4.10
N VAL A 51 9.95 4.57 -4.59
CA VAL A 51 8.95 4.38 -5.65
C VAL A 51 9.58 3.80 -6.92
N TYR A 52 10.70 4.36 -7.37
CA TYR A 52 11.40 3.86 -8.55
C TYR A 52 11.94 2.45 -8.33
N ALA A 53 12.49 2.16 -7.15
CA ALA A 53 12.98 0.83 -6.81
C ALA A 53 11.85 -0.20 -6.78
N ILE A 54 10.70 0.09 -6.15
CA ILE A 54 9.53 -0.80 -6.18
C ILE A 54 9.05 -1.04 -7.61
N ASN A 55 8.98 0.01 -8.44
CA ASN A 55 8.55 -0.13 -9.84
C ASN A 55 9.50 -0.99 -10.69
N SER A 56 10.76 -1.09 -10.31
CA SER A 56 11.79 -1.86 -11.02
C SER A 56 12.05 -3.26 -10.44
N ALA A 57 11.60 -3.50 -9.21
CA ALA A 57 11.79 -4.78 -8.53
C ALA A 57 10.79 -5.85 -9.01
N GLU A 58 11.24 -7.12 -8.92
CA GLU A 58 10.42 -8.31 -9.11
C GLU A 58 10.06 -8.92 -7.76
N PHE A 59 8.76 -9.10 -7.52
CA PHE A 59 8.22 -9.69 -6.29
C PHE A 59 7.76 -11.14 -6.54
N ASN A 60 8.67 -11.97 -7.03
CA ASN A 60 8.42 -13.32 -7.52
C ASN A 60 8.55 -14.42 -6.45
N THR A 61 8.84 -14.07 -5.20
CA THR A 61 8.91 -15.02 -4.08
C THR A 61 8.00 -14.59 -2.93
N PRO A 62 7.48 -15.54 -2.12
CA PRO A 62 6.63 -15.20 -0.97
C PRO A 62 7.28 -14.20 0.01
N VAL A 63 8.59 -14.32 0.24
CA VAL A 63 9.32 -13.39 1.11
C VAL A 63 9.32 -11.97 0.57
N LYS A 64 9.53 -11.79 -0.74
CA LYS A 64 9.49 -10.47 -1.38
C LYS A 64 8.07 -9.90 -1.44
N GLN A 65 7.07 -10.75 -1.66
CA GLN A 65 5.66 -10.37 -1.64
C GLN A 65 5.24 -9.88 -0.26
N GLN A 66 5.59 -10.63 0.78
CA GLN A 66 5.35 -10.24 2.16
C GLN A 66 6.04 -8.91 2.51
N TRP A 67 7.31 -8.77 2.14
CA TRP A 67 8.05 -7.52 2.35
C TRP A 67 7.36 -6.33 1.66
N LEU A 68 6.83 -6.50 0.45
CA LEU A 68 6.14 -5.44 -0.29
C LEU A 68 4.88 -4.97 0.45
N ILE A 69 4.12 -5.89 1.03
CA ILE A 69 2.95 -5.56 1.84
C ILE A 69 3.37 -4.79 3.09
N GLU A 70 4.35 -5.30 3.83
CA GLU A 70 4.74 -4.77 5.14
C GLU A 70 5.51 -3.45 5.07
N ASN A 71 6.24 -3.21 3.97
CA ASN A 71 7.18 -2.09 3.89
C ASN A 71 6.98 -1.18 2.67
N GLY A 72 6.27 -1.65 1.63
CA GLY A 72 6.13 -0.91 0.37
C GLY A 72 5.41 0.43 0.52
N TYR A 73 4.48 0.52 1.46
CA TYR A 73 3.66 1.72 1.71
C TYR A 73 4.40 2.85 2.43
N ASP A 74 5.49 2.56 3.14
CA ASP A 74 6.28 3.55 3.88
C ASP A 74 7.19 4.33 2.93
N LEU A 75 6.63 5.32 2.26
CA LEU A 75 7.31 6.10 1.21
C LEU A 75 7.77 7.48 1.69
N ASN A 76 7.23 8.01 2.78
CA ASN A 76 7.36 9.43 3.19
C ASN A 76 6.83 10.44 2.13
N ILE A 77 6.12 9.96 1.11
CA ILE A 77 5.42 10.76 0.11
C ILE A 77 4.08 10.07 -0.21
N GLU A 78 3.14 10.86 -0.69
CA GLU A 78 1.87 10.35 -1.16
C GLU A 78 1.98 10.03 -2.66
N TYR A 79 1.95 8.74 -3.01
CA TYR A 79 1.95 8.29 -4.41
C TYR A 79 0.96 7.12 -4.61
N PRO A 80 -0.36 7.41 -4.66
CA PRO A 80 -1.41 6.41 -4.75
C PRO A 80 -1.29 5.40 -5.90
N PRO A 81 -0.75 5.74 -7.09
CA PRO A 81 -0.62 4.77 -8.18
C PRO A 81 0.17 3.51 -7.83
N LEU A 82 1.09 3.58 -6.87
CA LEU A 82 1.89 2.42 -6.47
C LEU A 82 1.07 1.34 -5.76
N SER A 83 -0.06 1.69 -5.15
CA SER A 83 -0.96 0.74 -4.48
C SER A 83 -1.42 -0.38 -5.39
N VAL A 84 -1.64 -0.11 -6.68
CA VAL A 84 -2.03 -1.13 -7.68
C VAL A 84 -0.96 -2.22 -7.77
N LYS A 85 0.31 -1.84 -7.91
CA LYS A 85 1.43 -2.80 -7.95
C LYS A 85 1.53 -3.59 -6.63
N MET A 86 1.39 -2.90 -5.49
CA MET A 86 1.44 -3.55 -4.18
C MET A 86 0.32 -4.58 -4.00
N ILE A 87 -0.91 -4.28 -4.45
CA ILE A 87 -2.03 -5.21 -4.40
C ILE A 87 -1.75 -6.46 -5.26
N ILE A 88 -1.31 -6.25 -6.50
CA ILE A 88 -1.17 -7.34 -7.48
C ILE A 88 0.10 -8.15 -7.20
N GLU A 89 1.27 -7.52 -7.13
CA GLU A 89 2.55 -8.22 -6.99
C GLU A 89 2.83 -8.66 -5.56
N GLY A 90 2.28 -7.96 -4.56
CA GLY A 90 2.26 -8.39 -3.16
C GLY A 90 1.29 -9.54 -2.90
N LYS A 91 0.40 -9.86 -3.86
CA LYS A 91 -0.67 -10.85 -3.69
C LYS A 91 -1.51 -10.59 -2.44
N LEU A 92 -1.94 -9.35 -2.29
CA LEU A 92 -2.62 -8.88 -1.08
C LEU A 92 -3.85 -9.73 -0.71
N SER A 93 -4.64 -10.16 -1.70
CA SER A 93 -5.82 -11.01 -1.46
C SER A 93 -5.43 -12.37 -0.86
N GLU A 94 -4.32 -12.99 -1.35
CA GLU A 94 -3.82 -14.26 -0.82
C GLU A 94 -3.29 -14.07 0.63
N ALA A 95 -2.58 -12.98 0.90
CA ALA A 95 -2.08 -12.68 2.23
C ALA A 95 -3.22 -12.46 3.25
N LEU A 96 -4.29 -11.78 2.84
CA LEU A 96 -5.47 -11.54 3.68
C LEU A 96 -6.41 -12.76 3.80
N GLU A 97 -6.23 -13.81 2.99
CA GLU A 97 -7.02 -15.06 3.10
C GLU A 97 -6.68 -15.87 4.34
N ALA A 98 -5.47 -15.74 4.87
CA ALA A 98 -5.04 -16.45 6.07
C ALA A 98 -6.01 -16.21 7.25
N SER A 99 -6.22 -17.22 8.09
CA SER A 99 -7.07 -17.10 9.29
C SER A 99 -6.49 -16.13 10.31
N GLU A 100 -5.19 -16.03 10.37
CA GLU A 100 -4.44 -15.12 11.23
C GLU A 100 -3.32 -14.47 10.42
N ILE A 101 -3.13 -13.17 10.60
CA ILE A 101 -2.02 -12.39 10.05
C ILE A 101 -1.36 -11.64 11.21
N ASP A 102 -0.12 -11.22 11.02
CA ASP A 102 0.54 -10.36 12.00
C ASP A 102 0.15 -8.87 11.81
N TYR A 103 0.52 -8.06 12.81
CA TYR A 103 0.19 -6.63 12.80
C TYR A 103 0.87 -5.87 11.65
N ALA A 104 2.10 -6.26 11.25
CA ALA A 104 2.80 -5.59 10.15
C ALA A 104 2.08 -5.81 8.82
N THR A 105 1.63 -7.04 8.56
CA THR A 105 0.81 -7.39 7.40
C THR A 105 -0.52 -6.63 7.40
N TYR A 106 -1.23 -6.60 8.55
CA TYR A 106 -2.48 -5.85 8.69
C TYR A 106 -2.29 -4.37 8.39
N LYS A 107 -1.31 -3.74 9.03
CA LYS A 107 -1.02 -2.31 8.87
C LYS A 107 -0.64 -1.97 7.43
N GLY A 108 0.21 -2.78 6.81
CA GLY A 108 0.59 -2.60 5.42
C GLY A 108 -0.60 -2.75 4.47
N ALA A 109 -1.43 -3.77 4.68
CA ALA A 109 -2.65 -3.97 3.90
C ALA A 109 -3.61 -2.79 4.01
N ALA A 110 -3.84 -2.29 5.22
CA ALA A 110 -4.71 -1.13 5.46
C ALA A 110 -4.16 0.13 4.76
N ALA A 111 -2.86 0.40 4.86
CA ALA A 111 -2.22 1.53 4.20
C ALA A 111 -2.28 1.44 2.67
N ILE A 112 -2.07 0.24 2.10
CA ILE A 112 -2.17 -0.01 0.66
C ILE A 112 -3.61 0.23 0.17
N LEU A 113 -4.62 -0.28 0.88
CA LEU A 113 -6.02 -0.09 0.50
C LEU A 113 -6.48 1.35 0.68
N ASN A 114 -6.04 2.05 1.72
CA ASN A 114 -6.27 3.50 1.87
C ASN A 114 -5.68 4.28 0.69
N SER A 115 -4.44 3.96 0.29
CA SER A 115 -3.79 4.57 -0.87
C SER A 115 -4.53 4.24 -2.17
N PHE A 116 -5.06 3.03 -2.32
CA PHE A 116 -5.87 2.65 -3.47
C PHE A 116 -7.21 3.40 -3.51
N LEU A 117 -7.91 3.55 -2.38
CA LEU A 117 -9.12 4.39 -2.30
C LEU A 117 -8.83 5.85 -2.65
N LEU A 118 -7.68 6.37 -2.24
CA LEU A 118 -7.25 7.72 -2.62
C LEU A 118 -7.02 7.83 -4.14
N LEU A 119 -6.44 6.80 -4.78
CA LEU A 119 -6.34 6.73 -6.24
C LEU A 119 -7.73 6.79 -6.90
N LEU A 120 -8.68 5.99 -6.40
CA LEU A 120 -10.05 5.94 -6.92
C LEU A 120 -10.79 7.27 -6.74
N ASN A 121 -10.54 7.98 -5.64
CA ASN A 121 -11.16 9.28 -5.38
C ASN A 121 -10.60 10.41 -6.26
N ASN A 122 -9.34 10.31 -6.68
CA ASN A 122 -8.66 11.34 -7.46
C ASN A 122 -8.81 11.16 -8.99
N PHE A 123 -9.14 9.95 -9.47
CA PHE A 123 -9.18 9.65 -10.89
C PHE A 123 -10.46 8.91 -11.26
N ALA A 124 -11.01 9.23 -12.44
CA ALA A 124 -12.15 8.49 -12.97
C ALA A 124 -11.79 7.02 -13.25
N PRO A 125 -12.71 6.04 -13.05
CA PRO A 125 -12.46 4.62 -13.26
C PRO A 125 -11.84 4.30 -14.61
N ALA A 126 -12.33 4.92 -15.68
CA ALA A 126 -11.80 4.73 -17.04
C ALA A 126 -10.30 5.11 -17.16
N VAL A 127 -9.86 6.16 -16.45
CA VAL A 127 -8.45 6.58 -16.42
C VAL A 127 -7.60 5.54 -15.70
N ILE A 128 -8.12 5.00 -14.60
CA ILE A 128 -7.44 3.96 -13.82
C ILE A 128 -7.31 2.69 -14.64
N GLU A 129 -8.38 2.22 -15.26
CA GLU A 129 -8.36 0.99 -16.07
C GLU A 129 -7.47 1.12 -17.32
N GLN A 130 -7.40 2.30 -17.91
CA GLN A 130 -6.54 2.57 -19.06
C GLN A 130 -5.05 2.57 -18.71
N ASN A 131 -4.69 3.09 -17.54
CA ASN A 131 -3.29 3.29 -17.15
C ASN A 131 -2.74 2.18 -16.24
N PHE A 132 -3.61 1.41 -15.61
CA PHE A 132 -3.22 0.36 -14.66
C PHE A 132 -3.95 -0.94 -14.96
N ASN A 133 -3.25 -2.06 -14.88
CA ASN A 133 -3.87 -3.38 -15.03
C ASN A 133 -4.60 -3.76 -13.73
N THR A 134 -5.80 -3.25 -13.54
CA THR A 134 -6.61 -3.45 -12.34
C THR A 134 -7.68 -4.53 -12.48
N THR A 135 -7.69 -5.27 -13.58
CA THR A 135 -8.74 -6.28 -13.90
C THR A 135 -8.85 -7.37 -12.83
N SER A 136 -7.73 -7.76 -12.21
CA SER A 136 -7.67 -8.79 -11.17
C SER A 136 -7.97 -8.27 -9.76
N ILE A 137 -8.17 -6.97 -9.57
CA ILE A 137 -8.45 -6.40 -8.25
C ILE A 137 -9.94 -6.52 -7.96
N ASP A 138 -10.27 -7.29 -6.95
CA ASP A 138 -11.59 -7.37 -6.32
C ASP A 138 -11.55 -6.55 -5.02
N LEU A 139 -12.02 -5.30 -5.10
CA LEU A 139 -11.96 -4.37 -3.98
C LEU A 139 -12.91 -4.78 -2.84
N GLU A 140 -14.07 -5.36 -3.16
CA GLU A 140 -15.01 -5.84 -2.14
C GLU A 140 -14.38 -6.96 -1.29
N ASP A 141 -13.78 -7.94 -1.97
CA ASP A 141 -13.09 -9.07 -1.32
C ASP A 141 -11.96 -8.57 -0.42
N LEU A 142 -11.10 -7.70 -0.94
CA LEU A 142 -9.97 -7.13 -0.20
C LEU A 142 -10.41 -6.37 1.07
N LEU A 143 -11.41 -5.50 0.94
CA LEU A 143 -11.92 -4.72 2.08
C LEU A 143 -12.59 -5.63 3.10
N THR A 144 -13.39 -6.60 2.66
CA THR A 144 -14.05 -7.57 3.55
C THR A 144 -13.04 -8.39 4.34
N LYS A 145 -11.99 -8.88 3.69
CA LYS A 145 -10.90 -9.63 4.33
C LYS A 145 -10.14 -8.76 5.33
N LEU A 146 -9.78 -7.53 4.95
CA LEU A 146 -9.11 -6.60 5.87
C LEU A 146 -9.94 -6.33 7.12
N LEU A 147 -11.24 -6.04 6.97
CA LEU A 147 -12.14 -5.76 8.10
C LEU A 147 -12.34 -6.96 9.03
N ARG A 148 -12.27 -8.19 8.50
CA ARG A 148 -12.23 -9.41 9.32
C ARG A 148 -11.05 -9.41 10.29
N HIS A 149 -9.87 -9.01 9.82
CA HIS A 149 -8.66 -8.91 10.65
C HIS A 149 -8.66 -7.69 11.57
N ALA A 150 -9.27 -6.59 11.13
CA ALA A 150 -9.31 -5.34 11.88
C ALA A 150 -9.88 -5.50 13.30
N GLN A 151 -10.82 -6.42 13.50
CA GLN A 151 -11.38 -6.71 14.83
C GLN A 151 -10.33 -7.18 15.85
N ASN A 152 -9.26 -7.80 15.39
CA ASN A 152 -8.17 -8.28 16.25
C ASN A 152 -7.12 -7.20 16.54
N PHE A 153 -6.99 -6.20 15.66
CA PHE A 153 -5.93 -5.19 15.72
C PHE A 153 -6.43 -3.79 16.07
N SER A 154 -7.74 -3.53 16.03
CA SER A 154 -8.32 -2.24 16.45
C SER A 154 -8.52 -2.20 17.96
N THR A 155 -7.43 -2.27 18.72
CA THR A 155 -7.42 -2.33 20.18
C THR A 155 -6.97 -1.04 20.83
N LYS A 156 -6.32 -0.14 20.08
CA LYS A 156 -5.80 1.16 20.51
C LYS A 156 -6.30 2.28 19.61
N PRO A 157 -6.36 3.53 20.11
CA PRO A 157 -6.81 4.66 19.31
C PRO A 157 -6.03 4.86 18.00
N GLU A 158 -4.72 4.68 18.01
CA GLU A 158 -3.88 4.83 16.82
C GLU A 158 -4.14 3.75 15.76
N GLU A 159 -4.59 2.57 16.16
CA GLU A 159 -4.89 1.44 15.27
C GLU A 159 -6.23 1.59 14.56
N ILE A 160 -7.16 2.38 15.13
CA ILE A 160 -8.46 2.65 14.52
C ILE A 160 -8.37 3.66 13.37
N LEU A 161 -7.32 4.48 13.32
CA LEU A 161 -7.18 5.54 12.31
C LEU A 161 -7.16 4.99 10.88
N ASP A 162 -6.60 3.81 10.67
CA ASP A 162 -6.61 3.16 9.35
C ASP A 162 -8.02 2.82 8.89
N ILE A 163 -8.89 2.37 9.80
CA ILE A 163 -10.30 2.06 9.51
C ILE A 163 -11.12 3.33 9.32
N VAL A 164 -10.84 4.39 10.08
CA VAL A 164 -11.46 5.71 9.88
C VAL A 164 -11.10 6.25 8.50
N ALA A 165 -9.85 6.14 8.08
CA ALA A 165 -9.41 6.56 6.75
C ALA A 165 -10.11 5.78 5.63
N LEU A 166 -10.25 4.45 5.77
CA LEU A 166 -11.02 3.61 4.84
C LEU A 166 -12.49 4.06 4.76
N CYS A 167 -13.11 4.31 5.90
CA CYS A 167 -14.49 4.77 5.98
C CYS A 167 -14.67 6.12 5.26
N ILE A 168 -13.78 7.08 5.48
CA ILE A 168 -13.77 8.38 4.79
C ILE A 168 -13.60 8.19 3.28
N GLY A 169 -12.62 7.38 2.85
CA GLY A 169 -12.37 7.11 1.44
C GLY A 169 -13.58 6.49 0.74
N LEU A 170 -14.26 5.53 1.38
CA LEU A 170 -15.47 4.91 0.85
C LEU A 170 -16.66 5.88 0.79
N ASN A 171 -16.87 6.71 1.81
CA ASN A 171 -17.91 7.75 1.78
C ASN A 171 -17.68 8.73 0.63
N THR A 172 -16.42 9.11 0.37
CA THR A 172 -16.07 9.97 -0.77
C THR A 172 -16.43 9.31 -2.10
N LEU A 173 -16.20 8.00 -2.27
CA LEU A 173 -16.64 7.26 -3.48
C LEU A 173 -18.17 7.27 -3.64
N VAL A 174 -18.90 7.13 -2.52
CA VAL A 174 -20.37 7.22 -2.52
C VAL A 174 -20.84 8.60 -2.97
N ASP A 175 -20.31 9.66 -2.37
CA ASP A 175 -20.68 11.04 -2.64
C ASP A 175 -20.35 11.47 -4.07
N THR A 176 -19.22 11.01 -4.60
CA THR A 176 -18.80 11.29 -5.99
C THR A 176 -19.39 10.35 -7.03
N GLN A 177 -20.12 9.31 -6.60
CA GLN A 177 -20.64 8.25 -7.45
C GLN A 177 -19.56 7.54 -8.29
N ASN A 178 -18.35 7.50 -7.79
CA ASN A 178 -17.21 6.87 -8.45
C ASN A 178 -17.07 5.39 -7.98
N TRP A 179 -18.00 4.57 -8.41
CA TRP A 179 -18.23 3.22 -7.88
C TRP A 179 -17.16 2.18 -8.20
N TYR A 180 -16.10 2.46 -8.87
CA TYR A 180 -15.08 1.50 -9.30
C TYR A 180 -15.39 0.03 -8.91
N LYS A 181 -16.03 -0.74 -9.79
CA LYS A 181 -16.41 -2.16 -9.57
C LYS A 181 -17.23 -2.47 -8.30
N LEU A 182 -17.59 -1.47 -7.50
CA LEU A 182 -18.48 -1.63 -6.35
C LEU A 182 -19.86 -1.08 -6.68
N SER A 183 -20.91 -1.68 -6.17
CA SER A 183 -22.23 -1.08 -6.13
C SER A 183 -22.40 -0.18 -4.91
N ALA A 184 -23.37 0.73 -4.95
CA ALA A 184 -23.73 1.54 -3.79
C ALA A 184 -24.02 0.70 -2.54
N ASN A 185 -24.73 -0.41 -2.70
CA ASN A 185 -25.06 -1.30 -1.59
C ASN A 185 -23.81 -1.96 -1.00
N GLN A 186 -22.85 -2.35 -1.80
CA GLN A 186 -21.58 -2.91 -1.32
C GLN A 186 -20.79 -1.87 -0.53
N CYS A 187 -20.67 -0.64 -1.05
CA CYS A 187 -20.03 0.46 -0.32
C CYS A 187 -20.72 0.69 1.04
N HIS A 188 -22.04 0.82 1.07
CA HIS A 188 -22.77 1.02 2.34
C HIS A 188 -22.59 -0.15 3.32
N THR A 189 -22.55 -1.39 2.82
CA THR A 189 -22.31 -2.57 3.68
C THR A 189 -20.91 -2.52 4.29
N ILE A 190 -19.90 -2.16 3.52
CA ILE A 190 -18.51 -2.06 4.00
C ILE A 190 -18.38 -0.87 4.97
N ILE A 191 -18.96 0.29 4.66
CA ILE A 191 -19.01 1.45 5.56
C ILE A 191 -19.64 1.07 6.91
N ALA A 192 -20.79 0.39 6.89
CA ALA A 192 -21.44 -0.07 8.13
C ALA A 192 -20.55 -1.05 8.94
N ALA A 193 -19.74 -1.85 8.26
CA ALA A 193 -18.76 -2.72 8.93
C ALA A 193 -17.61 -1.92 9.54
N CYS A 194 -17.12 -0.86 8.87
CA CYS A 194 -16.14 0.08 9.42
C CYS A 194 -16.71 0.78 10.65
N ASP A 195 -17.92 1.32 10.55
CA ASP A 195 -18.61 2.00 11.67
C ASP A 195 -18.76 1.08 12.89
N LYS A 196 -19.11 -0.17 12.68
CA LYS A 196 -19.20 -1.15 13.76
C LYS A 196 -17.88 -1.32 14.50
N ILE A 197 -16.74 -1.29 13.80
CA ILE A 197 -15.41 -1.37 14.42
C ILE A 197 -15.07 -0.06 15.11
N ILE A 198 -15.33 1.09 14.46
CA ILE A 198 -15.03 2.41 14.99
C ILE A 198 -15.82 2.68 16.29
N TYR A 199 -17.10 2.34 16.33
CA TYR A 199 -17.98 2.65 17.46
C TYR A 199 -18.12 1.51 18.48
N GLN A 200 -17.30 0.46 18.40
CA GLN A 200 -17.33 -0.64 19.39
C GLN A 200 -16.82 -0.23 20.77
N ARG A 201 -16.12 0.90 20.90
CA ARG A 201 -15.52 1.45 22.12
C ARG A 201 -15.72 2.95 22.19
N ASP A 202 -15.62 3.50 23.39
CA ASP A 202 -15.53 4.94 23.64
C ASP A 202 -14.06 5.39 23.56
N TRP A 203 -13.59 5.57 22.33
CA TRP A 203 -12.21 5.99 22.04
C TRP A 203 -11.86 7.35 22.67
N GLN A 204 -12.85 8.26 22.84
CA GLN A 204 -12.59 9.56 23.46
C GLN A 204 -12.19 9.37 24.93
N ALA A 205 -12.90 8.52 25.67
CA ALA A 205 -12.56 8.22 27.06
C ALA A 205 -11.17 7.56 27.20
N GLU A 206 -10.79 6.69 26.24
CA GLU A 206 -9.48 6.05 26.21
C GLU A 206 -8.34 7.06 25.90
N ILE A 207 -8.55 7.98 24.94
CA ILE A 207 -7.62 9.07 24.62
C ILE A 207 -7.44 10.01 25.84
N ASP A 208 -8.53 10.43 26.44
CA ASP A 208 -8.49 11.32 27.61
C ASP A 208 -7.77 10.66 28.79
N ALA A 209 -7.94 9.36 29.00
CA ALA A 209 -7.25 8.61 30.03
C ALA A 209 -5.73 8.55 29.80
N THR A 210 -5.29 8.45 28.52
CA THR A 210 -3.89 8.41 28.15
C THR A 210 -3.21 9.76 28.36
N LEU A 211 -3.89 10.87 28.02
CA LEU A 211 -3.38 12.23 28.17
C LEU A 211 -3.22 12.67 29.64
N ILE A 212 -3.98 12.04 30.57
CA ILE A 212 -3.87 12.35 32.01
C ILE A 212 -2.67 11.65 32.65
N THR A 213 -2.12 10.60 32.02
CA THR A 213 -1.03 9.77 32.57
C THR A 213 0.37 10.18 32.09
N GLU A 214 0.49 11.11 31.17
CA GLU A 214 1.74 11.80 30.75
C GLU A 214 1.91 13.15 31.48
#